data_6147b1865b42ee1c13ce30713f13a89d
#
_entry.id   6147b1865b42ee1c13ce30713f13a89d
#
_cell.length_a   1.000
_cell.length_b   1.000
_cell.length_c   1.000
_cell.angle_alpha   90.00
_cell.angle_beta   90.00
_cell.angle_gamma   90.00
#
_symmetry.space_group_name_H-M   'P 1'
#
loop_
_entity.id
_entity.type
_entity.pdbx_description
1 polymer ?
#
loop_
_entity_poly.entity_id
_entity_poly.type
_entity_poly.pdbx_seq_one_letter_code
_entity_poly.pdbx_strand_id
1 'polypeptide(L)'
;FTFMMEYRNLSSNTIHMYRWYLSRMFDFYQLEDVSILDVSMAQNYVVHMKQTYAPASLNAVISAIRYFFDVVLESPLSRRQFPNILYDPVEITVFTDEQIHLLLDTKDVRLRAFLLLGLDAGLRVGEVARLKVSDIDSKNMLLYIRNSKRGKSRKVPLSNTLLKALREYWIVYKPDKNEYLFPAVQSNSKTPYINQSYINILFKEYIKNFSFYVPTMRFHNLRDTYATLMLKNGCNIFTLKKLLGHSSFSSTSRYIKYDISDLAQAPVLSSLMEIE
;
A
#
# COMPACT_ATOMS: atom_id res chain seq x y z
N PHE A 1 -23.72 -4.03 14.26
CA PHE A 1 -22.31 -3.58 14.07
C PHE A 1 -21.92 -3.53 12.58
N THR A 2 -22.05 -4.65 11.84
CA THR A 2 -21.70 -4.72 10.40
C THR A 2 -22.46 -3.68 9.57
N PHE A 3 -23.77 -3.55 9.77
CA PHE A 3 -24.62 -2.55 9.12
C PHE A 3 -24.08 -1.12 9.29
N MET A 4 -23.67 -0.75 10.51
CA MET A 4 -23.11 0.60 10.76
C MET A 4 -21.77 0.83 10.08
N MET A 5 -20.95 -0.22 9.91
CA MET A 5 -19.70 -0.12 9.15
C MET A 5 -19.96 0.09 7.64
N GLU A 6 -20.95 -0.59 7.09
CA GLU A 6 -21.40 -0.43 5.71
C GLU A 6 -22.02 0.96 5.51
N TYR A 7 -22.90 1.39 6.41
CA TYR A 7 -23.52 2.73 6.40
C TYR A 7 -22.46 3.85 6.41
N ARG A 8 -21.38 3.70 7.18
CA ARG A 8 -20.24 4.63 7.21
C ARG A 8 -19.25 4.42 6.07
N ASN A 9 -19.58 3.61 5.04
CA ASN A 9 -18.75 3.34 3.86
C ASN A 9 -17.33 2.84 4.19
N LEU A 10 -17.18 1.99 5.21
CA LEU A 10 -15.92 1.31 5.44
C LEU A 10 -15.65 0.30 4.33
N SER A 11 -14.38 0.10 3.97
CA SER A 11 -14.04 -0.92 2.98
C SER A 11 -14.37 -2.33 3.50
N SER A 12 -14.80 -3.24 2.63
CA SER A 12 -15.09 -4.64 2.97
C SER A 12 -13.93 -5.31 3.73
N ASN A 13 -12.69 -4.99 3.37
CA ASN A 13 -11.51 -5.48 4.07
C ASN A 13 -11.39 -4.94 5.51
N THR A 14 -11.73 -3.67 5.72
CA THR A 14 -11.76 -3.06 7.07
C THR A 14 -12.86 -3.68 7.92
N ILE A 15 -14.04 -3.90 7.33
CA ILE A 15 -15.17 -4.56 7.99
C ILE A 15 -14.77 -5.97 8.43
N HIS A 16 -14.19 -6.75 7.52
CA HIS A 16 -13.73 -8.10 7.82
C HIS A 16 -12.69 -8.12 8.94
N MET A 17 -11.71 -7.24 8.88
CA MET A 17 -10.65 -7.12 9.87
C MET A 17 -11.18 -6.71 11.25
N TYR A 18 -12.09 -5.74 11.32
CA TYR A 18 -12.68 -5.31 12.59
C TYR A 18 -13.52 -6.42 13.22
N ARG A 19 -14.33 -7.10 12.42
CA ARG A 19 -15.09 -8.27 12.89
C ARG A 19 -14.18 -9.34 13.46
N TRP A 20 -13.09 -9.65 12.75
CA TRP A 20 -12.15 -10.68 13.18
C TRP A 20 -11.45 -10.32 14.51
N TYR A 21 -11.03 -9.07 14.68
CA TYR A 21 -10.40 -8.63 15.93
C TYR A 21 -11.38 -8.66 17.11
N LEU A 22 -12.60 -8.20 16.89
CA LEU A 22 -13.63 -8.16 17.96
C LEU A 22 -14.10 -9.56 18.32
N SER A 23 -14.33 -10.46 17.36
CA SER A 23 -14.67 -11.85 17.64
C SER A 23 -13.63 -12.50 18.56
N ARG A 24 -12.34 -12.35 18.23
CA ARG A 24 -11.27 -12.89 19.08
C ARG A 24 -11.23 -12.29 20.50
N MET A 25 -11.59 -11.04 20.67
CA MET A 25 -11.71 -10.40 21.98
C MET A 25 -12.91 -10.98 22.77
N PHE A 26 -14.04 -11.16 22.09
CA PHE A 26 -15.24 -11.76 22.71
C PHE A 26 -14.99 -13.22 23.09
N ASP A 27 -14.34 -13.98 22.23
CA ASP A 27 -13.96 -15.38 22.52
C ASP A 27 -12.97 -15.45 23.70
N PHE A 28 -12.02 -14.51 23.80
CA PHE A 28 -11.04 -14.44 24.88
C PHE A 28 -11.71 -14.29 26.28
N TYR A 29 -12.76 -13.47 26.32
CA TYR A 29 -13.53 -13.25 27.57
C TYR A 29 -14.74 -14.16 27.68
N GLN A 30 -15.01 -15.04 26.72
CA GLN A 30 -16.20 -15.87 26.64
C GLN A 30 -17.50 -15.07 26.84
N LEU A 31 -17.58 -13.90 26.17
CA LEU A 31 -18.69 -12.98 26.31
C LEU A 31 -19.96 -13.51 25.62
N GLU A 32 -21.01 -13.79 26.40
CA GLU A 32 -22.36 -14.03 25.88
C GLU A 32 -23.09 -12.70 25.60
N ASP A 33 -22.86 -11.72 26.47
CA ASP A 33 -23.39 -10.36 26.33
C ASP A 33 -22.23 -9.36 26.15
N VAL A 34 -22.19 -8.71 25.00
CA VAL A 34 -21.15 -7.71 24.67
C VAL A 34 -21.35 -6.39 25.41
N SER A 35 -22.51 -6.14 26.02
CA SER A 35 -22.80 -4.92 26.77
C SER A 35 -22.00 -4.80 28.07
N ILE A 36 -21.50 -5.92 28.60
CA ILE A 36 -20.66 -5.96 29.81
C ILE A 36 -19.22 -5.55 29.57
N LEU A 37 -18.82 -5.39 28.28
CA LEU A 37 -17.46 -5.00 27.92
C LEU A 37 -17.17 -3.57 28.37
N ASP A 38 -16.22 -3.42 29.28
CA ASP A 38 -15.74 -2.14 29.77
C ASP A 38 -14.37 -1.75 29.20
N VAL A 39 -13.92 -0.53 29.53
CA VAL A 39 -12.64 0.02 29.10
C VAL A 39 -11.47 -0.78 29.64
N SER A 40 -11.57 -1.25 30.89
CA SER A 40 -10.53 -2.03 31.57
C SER A 40 -10.31 -3.39 30.90
N MET A 41 -11.40 -4.09 30.59
CA MET A 41 -11.35 -5.33 29.81
C MET A 41 -10.69 -5.10 28.44
N ALA A 42 -11.09 -4.06 27.72
CA ALA A 42 -10.51 -3.72 26.42
C ALA A 42 -9.00 -3.41 26.51
N GLN A 43 -8.57 -2.66 27.56
CA GLN A 43 -7.16 -2.36 27.82
C GLN A 43 -6.37 -3.64 28.16
N ASN A 44 -6.88 -4.48 29.04
CA ASN A 44 -6.25 -5.76 29.44
C ASN A 44 -6.08 -6.68 28.22
N TYR A 45 -7.10 -6.75 27.34
CA TYR A 45 -6.99 -7.51 26.11
C TYR A 45 -5.86 -7.00 25.21
N VAL A 46 -5.72 -5.68 25.01
CA VAL A 46 -4.64 -5.10 24.22
C VAL A 46 -3.27 -5.38 24.86
N VAL A 47 -3.17 -5.33 26.19
CA VAL A 47 -1.93 -5.69 26.92
C VAL A 47 -1.57 -7.16 26.69
N HIS A 48 -2.56 -8.06 26.78
CA HIS A 48 -2.34 -9.48 26.47
C HIS A 48 -1.86 -9.68 25.03
N MET A 49 -2.48 -9.00 24.07
CA MET A 49 -2.13 -9.12 22.66
C MET A 49 -0.73 -8.55 22.30
N LYS A 50 -0.12 -7.72 23.15
CA LYS A 50 1.26 -7.24 22.96
C LYS A 50 2.29 -8.35 22.91
N GLN A 51 2.02 -9.48 23.51
CA GLN A 51 2.92 -10.65 23.49
C GLN A 51 2.98 -11.33 22.11
N THR A 52 1.95 -11.14 21.27
CA THR A 52 1.79 -11.88 20.02
C THR A 52 1.82 -10.98 18.79
N TYR A 53 1.37 -9.72 18.91
CA TYR A 53 1.18 -8.83 17.78
C TYR A 53 2.16 -7.66 17.76
N ALA A 54 2.65 -7.35 16.54
CA ALA A 54 3.43 -6.14 16.31
C ALA A 54 2.60 -4.87 16.61
N PRO A 55 3.23 -3.77 17.05
CA PRO A 55 2.56 -2.52 17.44
C PRO A 55 1.60 -1.96 16.38
N ALA A 56 1.97 -2.04 15.10
CA ALA A 56 1.11 -1.59 14.00
C ALA A 56 -0.21 -2.40 13.92
N SER A 57 -0.16 -3.72 14.16
CA SER A 57 -1.33 -4.60 14.20
C SER A 57 -2.20 -4.30 15.43
N LEU A 58 -1.57 -4.03 16.57
CA LEU A 58 -2.30 -3.65 17.79
C LEU A 58 -3.05 -2.33 17.59
N ASN A 59 -2.51 -1.37 16.86
CA ASN A 59 -3.24 -0.15 16.54
C ASN A 59 -4.47 -0.39 15.65
N ALA A 60 -4.48 -1.45 14.86
CA ALA A 60 -5.68 -1.86 14.13
C ALA A 60 -6.73 -2.50 15.08
N VAL A 61 -6.29 -3.30 16.06
CA VAL A 61 -7.16 -3.82 17.15
C VAL A 61 -7.76 -2.66 17.93
N ILE A 62 -6.95 -1.71 18.39
CA ILE A 62 -7.37 -0.51 19.12
C ILE A 62 -8.42 0.28 18.30
N SER A 63 -8.22 0.40 17.00
CA SER A 63 -9.17 1.09 16.13
C SER A 63 -10.51 0.36 16.01
N ALA A 64 -10.48 -0.99 15.96
CA ALA A 64 -11.68 -1.80 15.95
C ALA A 64 -12.47 -1.68 17.28
N ILE A 65 -11.75 -1.73 18.40
CA ILE A 65 -12.35 -1.59 19.75
C ILE A 65 -12.98 -0.20 19.90
N ARG A 66 -12.25 0.88 19.55
CA ARG A 66 -12.82 2.24 19.62
C ARG A 66 -14.08 2.38 18.76
N TYR A 67 -14.04 1.80 17.56
CA TYR A 67 -15.22 1.82 16.68
C TYR A 67 -16.39 1.06 17.29
N PHE A 68 -16.13 -0.06 17.98
CA PHE A 68 -17.16 -0.84 18.65
C PHE A 68 -17.78 -0.05 19.82
N PHE A 69 -16.97 0.55 20.67
CA PHE A 69 -17.44 1.38 21.77
C PHE A 69 -18.25 2.60 21.27
N ASP A 70 -17.80 3.25 20.19
CA ASP A 70 -18.50 4.41 19.60
C ASP A 70 -19.86 4.04 19.01
N VAL A 71 -19.95 2.88 18.34
CA VAL A 71 -21.10 2.56 17.48
C VAL A 71 -22.07 1.59 18.12
N VAL A 72 -21.61 0.70 19.02
CA VAL A 72 -22.44 -0.36 19.61
C VAL A 72 -22.75 -0.06 21.06
N LEU A 73 -21.75 0.34 21.84
CA LEU A 73 -21.92 0.65 23.26
C LEU A 73 -22.30 2.12 23.49
N GLU A 74 -22.34 2.94 22.43
CA GLU A 74 -22.64 4.39 22.47
C GLU A 74 -21.82 5.14 23.55
N SER A 75 -20.63 4.61 23.86
CA SER A 75 -19.68 5.12 24.85
C SER A 75 -18.32 5.35 24.22
N PRO A 76 -18.14 6.41 23.41
CA PRO A 76 -16.94 6.61 22.60
C PRO A 76 -15.68 6.78 23.46
N LEU A 77 -14.65 6.00 23.15
CA LEU A 77 -13.35 6.05 23.82
C LEU A 77 -12.48 7.19 23.26
N SER A 78 -12.14 8.13 24.13
CA SER A 78 -11.17 9.17 23.76
C SER A 78 -9.78 8.57 23.51
N ARG A 79 -8.95 9.28 22.73
CA ARG A 79 -7.54 8.87 22.53
C ARG A 79 -6.71 8.93 23.81
N ARG A 80 -7.14 9.68 24.82
CA ARG A 80 -6.49 9.74 26.14
C ARG A 80 -6.78 8.49 26.97
N GLN A 81 -8.02 8.02 26.96
CA GLN A 81 -8.42 6.81 27.66
C GLN A 81 -7.91 5.53 27.01
N PHE A 82 -7.86 5.52 25.67
CA PHE A 82 -7.44 4.36 24.89
C PHE A 82 -6.44 4.79 23.78
N PRO A 83 -5.17 5.11 24.13
CA PRO A 83 -4.19 5.64 23.20
C PRO A 83 -3.72 4.60 22.18
N ASN A 84 -3.18 5.08 21.06
CA ASN A 84 -2.43 4.23 20.16
C ASN A 84 -1.10 3.84 20.80
N ILE A 85 -0.61 2.66 20.46
CA ILE A 85 0.74 2.22 20.84
C ILE A 85 1.74 2.96 19.95
N LEU A 86 2.70 3.61 20.60
CA LEU A 86 3.82 4.25 19.90
C LEU A 86 4.82 3.19 19.48
N TYR A 87 5.38 3.35 18.31
CA TYR A 87 6.45 2.51 17.78
C TYR A 87 7.23 3.28 16.72
N ASP A 88 8.49 2.93 16.57
CA ASP A 88 9.31 3.50 15.52
C ASP A 88 8.86 2.99 14.15
N PRO A 89 8.74 3.88 13.16
CA PRO A 89 8.41 3.47 11.81
C PRO A 89 9.45 2.48 11.29
N VAL A 90 8.98 1.37 10.73
CA VAL A 90 9.87 0.41 10.04
C VAL A 90 10.56 1.13 8.89
N GLU A 91 11.88 0.99 8.81
CA GLU A 91 12.65 1.51 7.69
C GLU A 91 12.13 0.99 6.36
N ILE A 92 12.15 1.88 5.38
CA ILE A 92 11.71 1.54 4.03
C ILE A 92 12.87 0.83 3.33
N THR A 93 12.62 -0.36 2.81
CA THR A 93 13.56 -1.02 1.91
C THR A 93 13.45 -0.39 0.53
N VAL A 94 14.56 0.16 0.05
CA VAL A 94 14.70 0.74 -1.29
C VAL A 94 15.74 -0.07 -2.04
N PHE A 95 15.43 -0.46 -3.28
CA PHE A 95 16.37 -1.19 -4.13
C PHE A 95 17.40 -0.23 -4.74
N THR A 96 18.68 -0.66 -4.79
CA THR A 96 19.73 0.07 -5.51
C THR A 96 19.57 -0.10 -7.02
N ASP A 97 20.28 0.72 -7.81
CA ASP A 97 20.24 0.63 -9.27
C ASP A 97 20.71 -0.76 -9.76
N GLU A 98 21.78 -1.32 -9.15
CA GLU A 98 22.25 -2.67 -9.47
C GLU A 98 21.19 -3.74 -9.14
N GLN A 99 20.52 -3.62 -7.99
CA GLN A 99 19.45 -4.54 -7.62
C GLN A 99 18.25 -4.42 -8.57
N ILE A 100 17.92 -3.21 -9.02
CA ILE A 100 16.85 -2.98 -10.02
C ILE A 100 17.21 -3.66 -11.34
N HIS A 101 18.44 -3.51 -11.82
CA HIS A 101 18.91 -4.19 -13.03
C HIS A 101 18.78 -5.70 -12.90
N LEU A 102 19.24 -6.29 -11.79
CA LEU A 102 19.11 -7.71 -11.53
C LEU A 102 17.66 -8.18 -11.48
N LEU A 103 16.77 -7.40 -10.84
CA LEU A 103 15.33 -7.72 -10.79
C LEU A 103 14.66 -7.69 -12.16
N LEU A 104 15.08 -6.78 -13.04
CA LEU A 104 14.49 -6.63 -14.38
C LEU A 104 15.08 -7.63 -15.40
N ASP A 105 16.19 -8.31 -15.07
CA ASP A 105 16.79 -9.37 -15.89
C ASP A 105 16.03 -10.70 -15.71
N THR A 106 14.73 -10.66 -15.97
CA THR A 106 13.84 -11.84 -15.96
C THR A 106 13.33 -12.16 -17.35
N LYS A 107 13.21 -13.46 -17.67
CA LYS A 107 12.62 -13.94 -18.92
C LYS A 107 11.09 -14.02 -18.83
N ASP A 108 10.53 -14.01 -17.62
CA ASP A 108 9.07 -14.00 -17.43
C ASP A 108 8.53 -12.59 -17.73
N VAL A 109 7.90 -12.44 -18.90
CA VAL A 109 7.33 -11.16 -19.36
C VAL A 109 6.21 -10.64 -18.45
N ARG A 110 5.47 -11.53 -17.78
CA ARG A 110 4.43 -11.14 -16.82
C ARG A 110 5.05 -10.57 -15.55
N LEU A 111 6.06 -11.26 -15.01
CA LEU A 111 6.79 -10.78 -13.84
C LEU A 111 7.48 -9.44 -14.15
N ARG A 112 8.13 -9.31 -15.31
CA ARG A 112 8.75 -8.05 -15.75
C ARG A 112 7.74 -6.90 -15.81
N ALA A 113 6.53 -7.15 -16.34
CA ALA A 113 5.47 -6.15 -16.36
C ALA A 113 5.04 -5.74 -14.94
N PHE A 114 4.90 -6.70 -13.99
CA PHE A 114 4.60 -6.39 -12.60
C PHE A 114 5.68 -5.55 -11.93
N LEU A 115 6.95 -5.93 -12.11
CA LEU A 115 8.08 -5.21 -11.54
C LEU A 115 8.12 -3.75 -12.02
N LEU A 116 7.96 -3.53 -13.33
CA LEU A 116 7.98 -2.19 -13.90
C LEU A 116 6.74 -1.36 -13.50
N LEU A 117 5.57 -1.96 -13.37
CA LEU A 117 4.40 -1.24 -12.85
C LEU A 117 4.62 -0.75 -11.41
N GLY A 118 5.41 -1.48 -10.61
CA GLY A 118 5.81 -1.05 -9.28
C GLY A 118 6.95 -0.02 -9.29
N LEU A 119 8.02 -0.26 -10.05
CA LEU A 119 9.27 0.52 -10.06
C LEU A 119 9.19 1.80 -10.90
N ASP A 120 8.44 1.79 -12.00
CA ASP A 120 8.44 2.88 -12.97
C ASP A 120 7.14 3.71 -12.96
N ALA A 121 6.04 3.12 -12.51
CA ALA A 121 4.76 3.82 -12.36
C ALA A 121 4.29 3.95 -10.90
N GLY A 122 4.99 3.36 -9.95
CA GLY A 122 4.71 3.44 -8.52
C GLY A 122 3.34 2.86 -8.11
N LEU A 123 2.83 1.86 -8.82
CA LEU A 123 1.52 1.28 -8.55
C LEU A 123 1.52 0.37 -7.31
N ARG A 124 0.39 0.40 -6.58
CA ARG A 124 0.13 -0.61 -5.54
C ARG A 124 -0.22 -1.94 -6.18
N VAL A 125 0.08 -3.06 -5.51
CA VAL A 125 -0.25 -4.41 -6.01
C VAL A 125 -1.73 -4.54 -6.40
N GLY A 126 -2.64 -3.92 -5.65
CA GLY A 126 -4.07 -3.93 -5.98
C GLY A 126 -4.45 -3.05 -7.16
N GLU A 127 -3.67 -2.05 -7.50
CA GLU A 127 -3.83 -1.23 -8.70
C GLU A 127 -3.32 -1.99 -9.92
N VAL A 128 -2.16 -2.66 -9.78
CA VAL A 128 -1.64 -3.57 -10.82
C VAL A 128 -2.65 -4.65 -11.16
N ALA A 129 -3.19 -5.33 -10.16
CA ALA A 129 -4.16 -6.41 -10.37
C ALA A 129 -5.42 -5.96 -11.13
N ARG A 130 -5.88 -4.73 -10.91
CA ARG A 130 -7.11 -4.19 -11.51
C ARG A 130 -6.89 -3.31 -12.74
N LEU A 131 -5.66 -3.22 -13.23
CA LEU A 131 -5.35 -2.44 -14.41
C LEU A 131 -6.07 -3.04 -15.63
N LYS A 132 -6.76 -2.19 -16.39
CA LYS A 132 -7.41 -2.59 -17.64
C LYS A 132 -6.53 -2.24 -18.83
N VAL A 133 -6.73 -2.93 -19.93
CA VAL A 133 -6.07 -2.62 -21.19
C VAL A 133 -6.40 -1.19 -21.64
N SER A 134 -7.67 -0.78 -21.49
CA SER A 134 -8.15 0.56 -21.82
C SER A 134 -7.57 1.68 -20.91
N ASP A 135 -6.86 1.34 -19.85
CA ASP A 135 -6.18 2.31 -18.98
C ASP A 135 -4.80 2.71 -19.51
N ILE A 136 -4.31 2.05 -20.57
CA ILE A 136 -3.00 2.31 -21.18
C ILE A 136 -3.19 3.24 -22.37
N ASP A 137 -2.85 4.50 -22.20
CA ASP A 137 -2.85 5.51 -23.28
C ASP A 137 -1.46 5.66 -23.88
N SER A 138 -1.15 4.80 -24.82
CA SER A 138 0.16 4.81 -25.49
C SER A 138 0.36 6.01 -26.41
N LYS A 139 -0.70 6.73 -26.80
CA LYS A 139 -0.61 7.95 -27.63
C LYS A 139 -0.13 9.14 -26.79
N ASN A 140 -0.71 9.30 -25.60
CA ASN A 140 -0.39 10.39 -24.68
C ASN A 140 0.66 9.99 -23.63
N MET A 141 1.16 8.74 -23.66
CA MET A 141 2.14 8.18 -22.71
C MET A 141 1.67 8.32 -21.25
N LEU A 142 0.44 7.86 -20.97
CA LEU A 142 -0.21 7.93 -19.66
C LEU A 142 -0.82 6.59 -19.27
N LEU A 143 -0.80 6.28 -17.98
CA LEU A 143 -1.61 5.24 -17.35
C LEU A 143 -2.72 5.87 -16.52
N TYR A 144 -3.94 5.39 -16.70
CA TYR A 144 -5.11 5.79 -15.91
C TYR A 144 -5.31 4.81 -14.75
N ILE A 145 -5.09 5.25 -13.53
CA ILE A 145 -5.30 4.43 -12.35
C ILE A 145 -6.68 4.72 -11.78
N ARG A 146 -7.65 3.86 -12.13
CA ARG A 146 -9.05 3.97 -11.72
C ARG A 146 -9.25 3.30 -10.36
N ASN A 147 -10.28 3.71 -9.63
CA ASN A 147 -10.71 3.06 -8.39
C ASN A 147 -9.60 2.90 -7.33
N SER A 148 -8.76 3.91 -7.16
CA SER A 148 -7.91 3.97 -5.98
C SER A 148 -8.79 4.05 -4.73
N LYS A 149 -8.24 3.67 -3.59
CA LYS A 149 -8.92 3.73 -2.28
C LYS A 149 -9.64 5.09 -2.13
N ARG A 150 -10.96 5.09 -1.95
CA ARG A 150 -11.87 6.26 -1.89
C ARG A 150 -12.26 6.89 -3.24
N GLY A 151 -12.22 6.13 -4.34
CA GLY A 151 -12.79 6.57 -5.63
C GLY A 151 -11.99 7.65 -6.39
N LYS A 152 -10.82 8.05 -5.91
CA LYS A 152 -9.98 9.05 -6.58
C LYS A 152 -9.13 8.37 -7.65
N SER A 153 -9.45 8.62 -8.91
CA SER A 153 -8.63 8.26 -10.05
C SER A 153 -7.42 9.20 -10.18
N ARG A 154 -6.33 8.69 -10.76
CA ARG A 154 -5.17 9.51 -11.12
C ARG A 154 -4.55 9.05 -12.43
N LYS A 155 -3.76 9.92 -13.02
CA LYS A 155 -2.93 9.61 -14.17
C LYS A 155 -1.47 9.56 -13.70
N VAL A 156 -0.71 8.60 -14.23
CA VAL A 156 0.74 8.53 -14.03
C VAL A 156 1.44 8.46 -15.40
N PRO A 157 2.66 8.98 -15.53
CA PRO A 157 3.43 8.84 -16.76
C PRO A 157 3.64 7.37 -17.11
N LEU A 158 3.66 7.09 -18.40
CA LEU A 158 3.99 5.78 -18.98
C LEU A 158 5.33 5.91 -19.71
N SER A 159 6.38 5.30 -19.19
CA SER A 159 7.68 5.31 -19.86
C SER A 159 7.69 4.40 -21.09
N ASN A 160 8.65 4.62 -22.00
CA ASN A 160 8.87 3.73 -23.13
C ASN A 160 9.26 2.31 -22.69
N THR A 161 10.03 2.19 -21.63
CA THR A 161 10.44 0.90 -21.05
C THR A 161 9.23 0.11 -20.53
N LEU A 162 8.36 0.75 -19.75
CA LEU A 162 7.15 0.11 -19.26
C LEU A 162 6.21 -0.24 -20.43
N LEU A 163 6.00 0.68 -21.37
CA LEU A 163 5.15 0.40 -22.54
C LEU A 163 5.66 -0.80 -23.35
N LYS A 164 6.98 -0.92 -23.56
CA LYS A 164 7.60 -2.07 -24.23
C LYS A 164 7.29 -3.37 -23.47
N ALA A 165 7.50 -3.40 -22.17
CA ALA A 165 7.22 -4.60 -21.34
C ALA A 165 5.74 -4.98 -21.37
N LEU A 166 4.82 -4.01 -21.33
CA LEU A 166 3.38 -4.26 -21.44
C LEU A 166 2.99 -4.83 -22.83
N ARG A 167 3.65 -4.38 -23.89
CA ARG A 167 3.49 -4.93 -25.26
C ARG A 167 4.03 -6.37 -25.36
N GLU A 168 5.21 -6.64 -24.79
CA GLU A 168 5.76 -8.00 -24.73
C GLU A 168 4.81 -8.94 -23.99
N TYR A 169 4.30 -8.51 -22.82
CA TYR A 169 3.26 -9.24 -22.09
C TYR A 169 2.01 -9.48 -22.95
N TRP A 170 1.53 -8.44 -23.65
CA TRP A 170 0.36 -8.54 -24.54
C TRP A 170 0.54 -9.58 -25.64
N ILE A 171 1.70 -9.60 -26.28
CA ILE A 171 1.98 -10.54 -27.39
C ILE A 171 1.87 -12.00 -26.90
N VAL A 172 2.34 -12.26 -25.68
CA VAL A 172 2.34 -13.63 -25.10
C VAL A 172 0.98 -14.03 -24.57
N TYR A 173 0.34 -13.17 -23.79
CA TYR A 173 -0.88 -13.52 -23.05
C TYR A 173 -2.18 -13.09 -23.72
N LYS A 174 -2.13 -12.17 -24.67
CA LYS A 174 -3.26 -11.69 -25.49
C LYS A 174 -4.53 -11.39 -24.70
N PRO A 175 -4.47 -10.59 -23.61
CA PRO A 175 -5.66 -10.25 -22.85
C PRO A 175 -6.67 -9.50 -23.72
N ASP A 176 -7.98 -9.66 -23.44
CA ASP A 176 -9.02 -8.95 -24.17
C ASP A 176 -8.86 -7.43 -24.01
N LYS A 177 -9.04 -6.69 -25.11
CA LYS A 177 -8.86 -5.23 -25.14
C LYS A 177 -9.83 -4.47 -24.23
N ASN A 178 -11.00 -5.07 -23.96
CA ASN A 178 -12.04 -4.45 -23.14
C ASN A 178 -11.98 -4.88 -21.68
N GLU A 179 -11.06 -5.77 -21.33
CA GLU A 179 -10.98 -6.45 -20.05
C GLU A 179 -9.76 -6.00 -19.21
N TYR A 180 -9.52 -6.73 -18.14
CA TYR A 180 -8.34 -6.53 -17.29
C TYR A 180 -7.07 -6.96 -18.03
N LEU A 181 -6.01 -6.14 -17.85
CA LEU A 181 -4.71 -6.45 -18.44
C LEU A 181 -4.17 -7.79 -17.92
N PHE A 182 -4.40 -8.08 -16.64
CA PHE A 182 -4.01 -9.32 -15.99
C PHE A 182 -5.26 -10.10 -15.57
N PRO A 183 -5.83 -10.95 -16.44
CA PRO A 183 -7.00 -11.73 -16.12
C PRO A 183 -6.72 -12.76 -15.01
N ALA A 184 -7.79 -13.26 -14.40
CA ALA A 184 -7.69 -14.30 -13.39
C ALA A 184 -7.01 -15.56 -13.96
N VAL A 185 -6.11 -16.16 -13.17
CA VAL A 185 -5.38 -17.38 -13.57
C VAL A 185 -6.28 -18.62 -13.49
N GLN A 186 -7.25 -18.62 -12.55
CA GLN A 186 -8.15 -19.74 -12.33
C GLN A 186 -9.57 -19.38 -12.80
N SER A 187 -10.24 -20.32 -13.48
CA SER A 187 -11.60 -20.14 -14.01
C SER A 187 -12.66 -19.93 -12.92
N ASN A 188 -12.44 -20.44 -11.71
CA ASN A 188 -13.32 -20.29 -10.54
C ASN A 188 -12.94 -19.12 -9.63
N SER A 189 -12.13 -18.18 -10.11
CA SER A 189 -11.74 -17.00 -9.35
C SER A 189 -12.95 -16.13 -9.01
N LYS A 190 -13.01 -15.62 -7.78
CA LYS A 190 -14.04 -14.67 -7.32
C LYS A 190 -13.96 -13.31 -8.03
N THR A 191 -12.86 -13.01 -8.71
CA THR A 191 -12.66 -11.76 -9.44
C THR A 191 -12.21 -12.04 -10.86
N PRO A 192 -12.59 -11.21 -11.85
CA PRO A 192 -12.19 -11.39 -13.25
C PRO A 192 -10.71 -11.02 -13.49
N TYR A 193 -10.00 -10.56 -12.51
CA TYR A 193 -8.59 -10.16 -12.58
C TYR A 193 -7.74 -10.99 -11.63
N ILE A 194 -6.44 -10.97 -11.86
CA ILE A 194 -5.44 -11.69 -11.08
C ILE A 194 -5.50 -11.33 -9.60
N ASN A 195 -5.37 -12.33 -8.73
CA ASN A 195 -5.37 -12.09 -7.29
C ASN A 195 -4.08 -11.37 -6.84
N GLN A 196 -4.23 -10.35 -5.99
CA GLN A 196 -3.10 -9.62 -5.41
C GLN A 196 -2.13 -10.54 -4.64
N SER A 197 -2.67 -11.57 -3.96
CA SER A 197 -1.85 -12.56 -3.25
C SER A 197 -0.96 -13.33 -4.22
N TYR A 198 -1.44 -13.65 -5.42
CA TYR A 198 -0.65 -14.32 -6.43
C TYR A 198 0.53 -13.46 -6.90
N ILE A 199 0.32 -12.16 -7.14
CA ILE A 199 1.40 -11.22 -7.50
C ILE A 199 2.45 -11.16 -6.39
N ASN A 200 2.00 -11.07 -5.12
CA ASN A 200 2.90 -11.03 -3.97
C ASN A 200 3.70 -12.33 -3.81
N ILE A 201 3.07 -13.50 -4.02
CA ILE A 201 3.73 -14.80 -3.96
C ILE A 201 4.77 -14.89 -5.08
N LEU A 202 4.38 -14.60 -6.33
CA LEU A 202 5.29 -14.64 -7.47
C LEU A 202 6.50 -13.72 -7.27
N PHE A 203 6.28 -12.49 -6.81
CA PHE A 203 7.36 -11.58 -6.46
C PHE A 203 8.26 -12.15 -5.37
N LYS A 204 7.67 -12.69 -4.29
CA LYS A 204 8.43 -13.22 -3.15
C LYS A 204 9.27 -14.45 -3.54
N GLU A 205 8.73 -15.36 -4.32
CA GLU A 205 9.47 -16.51 -4.82
C GLU A 205 10.62 -16.10 -5.74
N TYR A 206 10.39 -15.09 -6.58
CA TYR A 206 11.43 -14.56 -7.46
C TYR A 206 12.57 -13.89 -6.69
N ILE A 207 12.24 -12.98 -5.75
CA ILE A 207 13.28 -12.21 -5.04
C ILE A 207 14.12 -13.05 -4.09
N LYS A 208 13.63 -14.19 -3.62
CA LYS A 208 14.39 -15.14 -2.81
C LYS A 208 15.66 -15.67 -3.50
N ASN A 209 15.73 -15.61 -4.81
CA ASN A 209 16.89 -16.07 -5.57
C ASN A 209 18.08 -15.10 -5.55
N PHE A 210 17.93 -13.92 -4.97
CA PHE A 210 18.98 -12.91 -4.93
C PHE A 210 19.63 -12.82 -3.56
N SER A 211 20.94 -12.59 -3.53
CA SER A 211 21.74 -12.49 -2.31
C SER A 211 21.32 -11.33 -1.39
N PHE A 212 20.71 -10.28 -1.94
CA PHE A 212 20.19 -9.13 -1.18
C PHE A 212 18.80 -9.34 -0.59
N TYR A 213 18.20 -10.52 -0.77
CA TYR A 213 16.88 -10.81 -0.21
C TYR A 213 16.86 -10.74 1.31
N VAL A 214 15.84 -10.06 1.85
CA VAL A 214 15.48 -10.14 3.28
C VAL A 214 13.99 -10.50 3.41
N PRO A 215 13.59 -11.25 4.46
CA PRO A 215 12.23 -11.77 4.63
C PRO A 215 11.13 -10.69 4.65
N THR A 216 11.48 -9.46 5.01
CA THR A 216 10.57 -8.31 5.05
C THR A 216 10.26 -7.71 3.69
N MET A 217 11.03 -8.06 2.65
CA MET A 217 10.81 -7.58 1.28
C MET A 217 9.48 -8.06 0.72
N ARG A 218 8.76 -7.16 0.08
CA ARG A 218 7.43 -7.35 -0.49
C ARG A 218 7.26 -6.47 -1.72
N PHE A 219 6.28 -6.76 -2.55
CA PHE A 219 5.99 -6.01 -3.77
C PHE A 219 5.89 -4.48 -3.53
N HIS A 220 5.42 -4.06 -2.37
CA HIS A 220 5.29 -2.64 -2.03
C HIS A 220 6.64 -1.90 -2.04
N ASN A 221 7.76 -2.59 -1.79
CA ASN A 221 9.09 -1.97 -1.82
C ASN A 221 9.50 -1.48 -3.21
N LEU A 222 8.93 -2.02 -4.29
CA LEU A 222 9.10 -1.46 -5.65
C LEU A 222 8.54 -0.03 -5.73
N ARG A 223 7.38 0.19 -5.15
CA ARG A 223 6.76 1.52 -5.07
C ARG A 223 7.50 2.45 -4.10
N ASP A 224 8.02 1.92 -3.00
CA ASP A 224 8.86 2.69 -2.07
C ASP A 224 10.14 3.14 -2.79
N THR A 225 10.74 2.27 -3.60
CA THR A 225 11.89 2.59 -4.46
C THR A 225 11.55 3.67 -5.49
N TYR A 226 10.44 3.52 -6.22
CA TYR A 226 9.95 4.56 -7.14
C TYR A 226 9.83 5.92 -6.45
N ALA A 227 9.18 5.97 -5.28
CA ALA A 227 8.97 7.21 -4.56
C ALA A 227 10.28 7.88 -4.14
N THR A 228 11.23 7.09 -3.65
CA THR A 228 12.56 7.57 -3.23
C THR A 228 13.37 8.08 -4.42
N LEU A 229 13.41 7.32 -5.51
CA LEU A 229 14.13 7.72 -6.74
C LEU A 229 13.53 8.98 -7.37
N MET A 230 12.20 9.13 -7.37
CA MET A 230 11.54 10.34 -7.86
C MET A 230 11.96 11.57 -7.07
N LEU A 231 12.04 11.50 -5.74
CA LEU A 231 12.53 12.62 -4.91
C LEU A 231 14.01 12.90 -5.18
N LYS A 232 14.87 11.87 -5.18
CA LYS A 232 16.30 12.02 -5.50
C LYS A 232 16.54 12.67 -6.85
N ASN A 233 15.64 12.46 -7.82
CA ASN A 233 15.68 13.09 -9.14
C ASN A 233 14.93 14.44 -9.20
N GLY A 234 14.71 15.10 -8.07
CA GLY A 234 14.14 16.46 -7.99
C GLY A 234 12.62 16.55 -8.18
N CYS A 235 11.89 15.43 -8.10
CA CYS A 235 10.43 15.49 -8.14
C CYS A 235 9.88 16.19 -6.88
N ASN A 236 9.10 17.24 -7.09
CA ASN A 236 8.44 17.91 -5.98
C ASN A 236 7.52 16.97 -5.21
N ILE A 237 7.56 17.03 -3.87
CA ILE A 237 6.81 16.13 -2.98
C ILE A 237 5.29 16.22 -3.18
N PHE A 238 4.74 17.37 -3.55
CA PHE A 238 3.31 17.50 -3.87
C PHE A 238 2.94 16.78 -5.15
N THR A 239 3.83 16.83 -6.15
CA THR A 239 3.71 16.06 -7.39
C THR A 239 3.80 14.57 -7.11
N LEU A 240 4.79 14.13 -6.33
CA LEU A 240 4.92 12.74 -5.92
C LEU A 240 3.68 12.24 -5.18
N LYS A 241 3.13 13.05 -4.24
CA LYS A 241 1.87 12.72 -3.55
C LYS A 241 0.73 12.47 -4.52
N LYS A 242 0.59 13.30 -5.59
CA LYS A 242 -0.44 13.13 -6.64
C LYS A 242 -0.19 11.86 -7.44
N LEU A 243 1.05 11.60 -7.89
CA LEU A 243 1.44 10.40 -8.63
C LEU A 243 1.17 9.13 -7.84
N LEU A 244 1.52 9.12 -6.56
CA LEU A 244 1.26 8.00 -5.67
C LEU A 244 -0.23 7.86 -5.27
N GLY A 245 -1.04 8.90 -5.41
CA GLY A 245 -2.44 8.90 -4.95
C GLY A 245 -2.56 8.75 -3.44
N HIS A 246 -1.72 9.47 -2.67
CA HIS A 246 -1.80 9.53 -1.22
C HIS A 246 -2.85 10.54 -0.76
N SER A 247 -3.80 10.10 0.06
CA SER A 247 -4.79 10.99 0.66
C SER A 247 -4.21 11.89 1.74
N SER A 248 -3.26 11.36 2.53
CA SER A 248 -2.55 12.09 3.59
C SER A 248 -1.12 12.45 3.17
N PHE A 249 -0.65 13.61 3.61
CA PHE A 249 0.74 14.02 3.43
C PHE A 249 1.71 13.13 4.23
N SER A 250 1.31 12.68 5.41
CA SER A 250 2.10 11.78 6.26
C SER A 250 2.52 10.48 5.57
N SER A 251 1.72 10.02 4.58
CA SER A 251 2.08 8.84 3.79
C SER A 251 3.22 9.10 2.79
N THR A 252 3.46 10.36 2.42
CA THR A 252 4.52 10.75 1.48
C THR A 252 5.73 11.27 2.21
N SER A 253 5.56 11.95 3.36
CA SER A 253 6.66 12.52 4.16
C SER A 253 7.64 11.46 4.67
N ARG A 254 7.23 10.20 4.73
CA ARG A 254 8.13 9.08 5.08
C ARG A 254 9.32 8.93 4.13
N TYR A 255 9.20 9.38 2.89
CA TYR A 255 10.27 9.33 1.90
C TYR A 255 11.26 10.50 2.01
N ILE A 256 10.87 11.61 2.65
CA ILE A 256 11.75 12.79 2.83
C ILE A 256 13.02 12.44 3.61
N LYS A 257 12.93 11.51 4.56
CA LYS A 257 14.09 11.08 5.37
C LYS A 257 15.23 10.49 4.54
N TYR A 258 14.97 10.08 3.30
CA TYR A 258 15.96 9.52 2.38
C TYR A 258 16.54 10.56 1.43
N ASP A 259 16.06 11.81 1.52
CA ASP A 259 16.44 12.96 0.66
C ASP A 259 17.32 13.99 1.40
N ILE A 260 17.96 13.58 2.49
CA ILE A 260 18.77 14.46 3.35
C ILE A 260 20.01 15.01 2.62
N SER A 261 20.38 14.45 1.45
CA SER A 261 21.47 15.02 0.63
C SER A 261 21.22 16.45 0.17
N ASP A 262 19.96 16.91 0.15
CA ASP A 262 19.59 18.25 -0.32
C ASP A 262 19.69 19.35 0.75
N LEU A 263 19.83 19.00 2.03
CA LEU A 263 20.02 20.03 3.07
C LEU A 263 21.31 20.82 2.89
N ALA A 264 22.34 20.22 2.28
CA ALA A 264 23.58 20.90 1.93
C ALA A 264 23.44 21.86 0.73
N GLN A 265 22.39 21.66 -0.07
CA GLN A 265 22.07 22.48 -1.24
C GLN A 265 20.88 23.43 -1.00
N ALA A 266 20.32 23.41 0.21
CA ALA A 266 19.24 24.32 0.57
C ALA A 266 19.75 25.78 0.45
N PRO A 267 19.02 26.66 -0.26
CA PRO A 267 19.42 28.04 -0.37
C PRO A 267 19.43 28.68 1.03
N VAL A 268 20.60 29.18 1.44
CA VAL A 268 20.70 29.98 2.66
C VAL A 268 20.19 31.38 2.37
N LEU A 269 19.50 31.97 3.34
CA LEU A 269 18.87 33.29 3.17
C LEU A 269 19.86 34.36 2.72
N SER A 270 21.14 34.27 3.13
CA SER A 270 22.21 35.13 2.68
C SER A 270 22.45 35.11 1.17
N SER A 271 22.24 33.98 0.50
CA SER A 271 22.38 33.91 -0.96
C SER A 271 21.19 34.55 -1.72
N LEU A 272 20.08 34.82 -1.03
CA LEU A 272 18.94 35.55 -1.56
C LEU A 272 19.01 37.06 -1.27
N MET A 273 19.93 37.48 -0.42
CA MET A 273 20.08 38.86 0.03
C MET A 273 21.33 39.55 -0.55
N GLU A 274 22.07 38.95 -1.46
CA GLU A 274 23.03 39.62 -2.32
C GLU A 274 22.27 40.48 -3.34
N ILE A 275 21.68 41.57 -2.80
CA ILE A 275 21.28 42.72 -3.59
C ILE A 275 22.50 43.62 -3.58
N GLU A 276 23.05 43.92 -4.78
CA GLU A 276 24.10 44.90 -5.03
C GLU A 276 23.87 46.23 -4.31
#